data_2ba7106a590719a9d8bb9933e5410687
#
_entry.id   2ba7106a590719a9d8bb9933e5410687
#
_cell.length_a   1.000
_cell.length_b   1.000
_cell.length_c   1.000
_cell.angle_alpha   90.00
_cell.angle_beta   90.00
_cell.angle_gamma   90.00
#
_symmetry.space_group_name_H-M   'P 1'
#
loop_
_entity.id
_entity.type
_entity.pdbx_description
1 polymer ?
#
loop_
_entity_poly.entity_id
_entity_poly.type
_entity_poly.pdbx_seq_one_letter_code
_entity_poly.pdbx_strand_id
1 'polypeptide(L)'
;MKKDTYQRLYELETTPQALEATVQYLAARMKPFLSTLEPVLICYPDEGSASLGGVFKEAVLRCDAKPVFWGPDYRWKELLRIAFDTHANTVVGHPLVILGLMKLARATATPLYIYDVILCGDPFSHWMVDDVKKGLDCRLWGCYAVESGPVVAGFSCRQEAGIHIREDVFRPLVPEEPTKVWYGSKRGKLYFSSAKDPELIYDPIETALVHYQPCSCGCDEPRVIETKSRNQDKLAQELLEDSFLAWSSVLDYHAEQTESGMALELVVFPGESLPRVPSAARLNVRPWNPESDIPFCMRHYAVKIPEKIHERD
;
A
#
# COMPACT_ATOMS: atom_id res chain seq x y z
N MET A 1 -15.58 -13.40 -15.43
CA MET A 1 -14.72 -12.58 -16.33
C MET A 1 -13.50 -11.98 -15.61
N LYS A 2 -13.66 -11.29 -14.47
CA LYS A 2 -12.52 -10.64 -13.77
C LYS A 2 -11.45 -11.60 -13.21
N LYS A 3 -11.86 -12.73 -12.65
CA LYS A 3 -10.93 -13.72 -12.06
C LYS A 3 -10.00 -14.32 -13.11
N ASP A 4 -10.52 -14.60 -14.30
CA ASP A 4 -9.75 -15.18 -15.39
C ASP A 4 -8.72 -14.18 -15.96
N THR A 5 -9.09 -12.90 -16.07
CA THR A 5 -8.18 -11.84 -16.56
C THR A 5 -7.02 -11.63 -15.59
N TYR A 6 -7.32 -11.53 -14.29
CA TYR A 6 -6.28 -11.39 -13.25
C TYR A 6 -5.38 -12.62 -13.23
N GLN A 7 -5.94 -13.83 -13.29
CA GLN A 7 -5.17 -15.06 -13.29
C GLN A 7 -4.21 -15.12 -14.48
N ARG A 8 -4.67 -14.79 -15.70
CA ARG A 8 -3.81 -14.73 -16.89
C ARG A 8 -2.70 -13.68 -16.74
N LEU A 9 -3.04 -12.49 -16.23
CA LEU A 9 -2.06 -11.45 -15.96
C LEU A 9 -1.01 -11.92 -14.96
N TYR A 10 -1.45 -12.52 -13.85
CA TYR A 10 -0.57 -13.09 -12.83
C TYR A 10 0.40 -14.12 -13.44
N GLU A 11 -0.10 -15.05 -14.24
CA GLU A 11 0.72 -16.08 -14.91
C GLU A 11 1.78 -15.47 -15.85
N LEU A 12 1.43 -14.40 -16.60
CA LEU A 12 2.36 -13.69 -17.47
C LEU A 12 3.45 -12.94 -16.71
N GLU A 13 3.09 -12.32 -15.58
CA GLU A 13 3.97 -11.41 -14.83
C GLU A 13 4.66 -12.07 -13.63
N THR A 14 4.40 -13.37 -13.36
CA THR A 14 5.09 -14.15 -12.33
C THR A 14 6.03 -15.22 -12.90
N THR A 15 6.28 -15.19 -14.20
CA THR A 15 7.39 -15.99 -14.76
C THR A 15 8.71 -15.55 -14.15
N PRO A 16 9.72 -16.43 -14.01
CA PRO A 16 11.03 -16.06 -13.47
C PRO A 16 11.63 -14.83 -14.12
N GLN A 17 11.47 -14.67 -15.44
CA GLN A 17 11.97 -13.51 -16.19
C GLN A 17 11.20 -12.23 -15.87
N ALA A 18 9.88 -12.31 -15.70
CA ALA A 18 9.06 -11.15 -15.36
C ALA A 18 9.29 -10.69 -13.92
N LEU A 19 9.42 -11.63 -12.99
CA LEU A 19 9.78 -11.31 -11.59
C LEU A 19 11.16 -10.67 -11.52
N GLU A 20 12.13 -11.22 -12.25
CA GLU A 20 13.47 -10.63 -12.34
C GLU A 20 13.44 -9.19 -12.89
N ALA A 21 12.68 -8.94 -13.96
CA ALA A 21 12.51 -7.58 -14.50
C ALA A 21 11.84 -6.64 -13.47
N THR A 22 10.88 -7.13 -12.71
CA THR A 22 10.21 -6.35 -11.65
C THR A 22 11.17 -6.01 -10.52
N VAL A 23 11.99 -6.97 -10.09
CA VAL A 23 13.03 -6.75 -9.07
C VAL A 23 14.06 -5.70 -9.55
N GLN A 24 14.51 -5.82 -10.82
CA GLN A 24 15.45 -4.85 -11.41
C GLN A 24 14.83 -3.45 -11.49
N TYR A 25 13.57 -3.35 -11.90
CA TYR A 25 12.85 -2.08 -11.95
C TYR A 25 12.76 -1.42 -10.56
N LEU A 26 12.28 -2.16 -9.55
CA LEU A 26 12.18 -1.64 -8.18
C LEU A 26 13.55 -1.24 -7.63
N ALA A 27 14.57 -2.06 -7.81
CA ALA A 27 15.93 -1.73 -7.38
C ALA A 27 16.43 -0.43 -8.03
N ALA A 28 16.22 -0.25 -9.34
CA ALA A 28 16.58 0.98 -10.04
C ALA A 28 15.84 2.22 -9.49
N ARG A 29 14.56 2.08 -9.11
CA ARG A 29 13.77 3.16 -8.52
C ARG A 29 14.17 3.47 -7.07
N MET A 30 14.59 2.46 -6.30
CA MET A 30 14.94 2.60 -4.88
C MET A 30 16.40 2.99 -4.66
N LYS A 31 17.33 2.58 -5.52
CA LYS A 31 18.76 2.86 -5.40
C LYS A 31 19.13 4.33 -5.20
N PRO A 32 18.42 5.33 -5.78
CA PRO A 32 18.76 6.75 -5.57
C PRO A 32 18.56 7.26 -4.13
N PHE A 33 17.85 6.54 -3.27
CA PHE A 33 17.58 6.94 -1.90
C PHE A 33 17.94 5.89 -0.85
N LEU A 34 18.25 4.65 -1.23
CA LEU A 34 18.74 3.63 -0.31
C LEU A 34 20.27 3.70 -0.18
N SER A 35 20.74 3.56 1.05
CA SER A 35 22.18 3.46 1.35
C SER A 35 22.59 1.99 1.57
N THR A 36 23.88 1.71 1.38
CA THR A 36 24.44 0.38 1.63
C THR A 36 24.23 -0.03 3.10
N LEU A 37 23.78 -1.26 3.31
CA LEU A 37 23.45 -1.87 4.61
C LEU A 37 22.30 -1.19 5.38
N GLU A 38 21.62 -0.24 4.75
CA GLU A 38 20.45 0.42 5.35
C GLU A 38 19.34 -0.59 5.65
N PRO A 39 18.78 -0.61 6.87
CA PRO A 39 17.64 -1.46 7.17
C PRO A 39 16.39 -0.95 6.50
N VAL A 40 15.75 -1.79 5.69
CA VAL A 40 14.47 -1.53 5.02
C VAL A 40 13.42 -2.45 5.61
N LEU A 41 12.47 -1.88 6.34
CA LEU A 41 11.37 -2.64 6.94
C LEU A 41 10.29 -2.91 5.89
N ILE A 42 10.05 -4.18 5.60
CA ILE A 42 9.05 -4.65 4.65
C ILE A 42 7.84 -5.17 5.42
N CYS A 43 6.72 -4.45 5.33
CA CYS A 43 5.47 -4.77 6.02
C CYS A 43 4.55 -5.71 5.22
N TYR A 44 5.13 -6.52 4.33
CA TYR A 44 4.45 -7.58 3.58
C TYR A 44 5.07 -8.94 3.91
N PRO A 45 4.29 -10.03 3.86
CA PRO A 45 4.83 -11.38 4.08
C PRO A 45 5.90 -11.77 3.07
N ASP A 46 6.95 -12.45 3.52
CA ASP A 46 7.90 -13.14 2.65
C ASP A 46 7.35 -14.54 2.31
N GLU A 47 6.45 -14.59 1.34
CA GLU A 47 5.87 -15.85 0.81
C GLU A 47 6.62 -16.36 -0.43
N GLY A 48 7.91 -16.02 -0.55
CA GLY A 48 8.76 -16.39 -1.70
C GLY A 48 8.79 -15.33 -2.81
N SER A 49 9.54 -15.62 -3.87
CA SER A 49 9.82 -14.67 -4.96
C SER A 49 8.57 -14.18 -5.72
N ALA A 50 7.49 -14.96 -5.71
CA ALA A 50 6.22 -14.59 -6.32
C ALA A 50 5.24 -13.93 -5.35
N SER A 51 5.73 -13.29 -4.28
CA SER A 51 4.97 -12.44 -3.37
C SER A 51 5.47 -11.00 -3.44
N LEU A 52 4.62 -10.04 -3.05
CA LEU A 52 5.01 -8.63 -3.01
C LEU A 52 6.19 -8.41 -2.05
N GLY A 53 6.13 -9.04 -0.86
CA GLY A 53 7.24 -9.02 0.10
C GLY A 53 8.54 -9.60 -0.45
N GLY A 54 8.45 -10.72 -1.17
CA GLY A 54 9.60 -11.36 -1.82
C GLY A 54 10.23 -10.49 -2.92
N VAL A 55 9.41 -9.85 -3.75
CA VAL A 55 9.89 -8.94 -4.80
C VAL A 55 10.59 -7.71 -4.19
N PHE A 56 10.02 -7.10 -3.14
CA PHE A 56 10.70 -6.02 -2.43
C PHE A 56 11.99 -6.47 -1.75
N LYS A 57 12.00 -7.66 -1.13
CA LYS A 57 13.21 -8.24 -0.52
C LYS A 57 14.37 -8.31 -1.53
N GLU A 58 14.13 -8.91 -2.68
CA GLU A 58 15.14 -9.05 -3.72
C GLU A 58 15.59 -7.68 -4.27
N ALA A 59 14.67 -6.73 -4.43
CA ALA A 59 15.00 -5.38 -4.86
C ALA A 59 15.88 -4.64 -3.83
N VAL A 60 15.59 -4.77 -2.55
CA VAL A 60 16.38 -4.20 -1.45
C VAL A 60 17.79 -4.80 -1.42
N LEU A 61 17.91 -6.14 -1.56
CA LEU A 61 19.21 -6.81 -1.63
C LEU A 61 20.05 -6.34 -2.81
N ARG A 62 19.45 -6.05 -3.97
CA ARG A 62 20.15 -5.49 -5.14
C ARG A 62 20.61 -4.04 -4.96
N CYS A 63 20.05 -3.34 -4.00
CA CYS A 63 20.50 -2.01 -3.60
C CYS A 63 21.63 -2.08 -2.56
N ASP A 64 22.14 -3.28 -2.23
CA ASP A 64 23.10 -3.52 -1.14
C ASP A 64 22.54 -3.10 0.24
N ALA A 65 21.21 -2.98 0.38
CA ALA A 65 20.50 -2.67 1.61
C ALA A 65 20.06 -3.96 2.33
N LYS A 66 19.61 -3.83 3.58
CA LYS A 66 19.26 -4.96 4.42
C LYS A 66 17.73 -5.09 4.56
N PRO A 67 17.08 -6.10 3.99
CA PRO A 67 15.66 -6.31 4.20
C PRO A 67 15.39 -6.80 5.63
N VAL A 68 14.41 -6.20 6.27
CA VAL A 68 13.91 -6.58 7.60
C VAL A 68 12.41 -6.83 7.44
N PHE A 69 11.93 -7.95 7.91
CA PHE A 69 10.51 -8.27 7.85
C PHE A 69 9.83 -8.05 9.18
N TRP A 70 8.60 -7.58 9.11
CA TRP A 70 7.69 -7.62 10.22
C TRP A 70 7.34 -9.10 10.51
N GLY A 71 7.62 -9.54 11.72
CA GLY A 71 7.59 -10.96 12.10
C GLY A 71 6.25 -11.67 11.90
N PRO A 72 6.20 -12.99 12.13
CA PRO A 72 5.09 -13.84 11.68
C PRO A 72 3.73 -13.49 12.30
N ASP A 73 3.72 -12.87 13.47
CA ASP A 73 2.49 -12.58 14.21
C ASP A 73 1.77 -11.31 13.74
N TYR A 74 2.42 -10.47 12.94
CA TYR A 74 1.89 -9.19 12.43
C TYR A 74 1.23 -8.29 13.49
N ARG A 75 1.68 -8.35 14.76
CA ARG A 75 1.12 -7.53 15.83
C ARG A 75 1.66 -6.10 15.77
N TRP A 76 0.80 -5.13 16.06
CA TRP A 76 1.17 -3.71 16.09
C TRP A 76 2.38 -3.41 16.99
N LYS A 77 2.40 -4.02 18.20
CA LYS A 77 3.51 -3.88 19.13
C LYS A 77 4.82 -4.37 18.53
N GLU A 78 4.80 -5.49 17.81
CA GLU A 78 5.96 -6.08 17.18
C GLU A 78 6.46 -5.21 16.01
N LEU A 79 5.56 -4.65 15.20
CA LEU A 79 5.91 -3.72 14.14
C LEU A 79 6.68 -2.52 14.68
N LEU A 80 6.15 -1.88 15.73
CA LEU A 80 6.80 -0.74 16.38
C LEU A 80 8.17 -1.12 16.95
N ARG A 81 8.25 -2.28 17.64
CA ARG A 81 9.50 -2.78 18.21
C ARG A 81 10.56 -3.02 17.14
N ILE A 82 10.21 -3.69 16.04
CA ILE A 82 11.15 -3.96 14.95
C ILE A 82 11.60 -2.65 14.29
N ALA A 83 10.68 -1.73 13.99
CA ALA A 83 11.02 -0.44 13.41
C ALA A 83 12.03 0.33 14.28
N PHE A 84 11.83 0.31 15.61
CA PHE A 84 12.71 0.97 16.56
C PHE A 84 14.05 0.24 16.70
N ASP A 85 14.05 -1.07 16.99
CA ASP A 85 15.25 -1.86 17.30
C ASP A 85 16.21 -1.96 16.10
N THR A 86 15.67 -2.02 14.90
CA THR A 86 16.48 -2.10 13.68
C THR A 86 16.94 -0.74 13.16
N HIS A 87 16.41 0.35 13.71
CA HIS A 87 16.63 1.71 13.21
C HIS A 87 16.29 1.79 11.71
N ALA A 88 15.15 1.22 11.32
CA ALA A 88 14.74 1.21 9.93
C ALA A 88 14.59 2.65 9.39
N ASN A 89 15.35 2.98 8.36
CA ASN A 89 15.32 4.29 7.73
C ASN A 89 14.31 4.34 6.57
N THR A 90 14.02 3.19 5.98
CA THR A 90 13.02 3.04 4.92
C THR A 90 11.99 1.99 5.33
N VAL A 91 10.71 2.28 5.08
CA VAL A 91 9.60 1.35 5.33
C VAL A 91 8.76 1.19 4.07
N VAL A 92 8.45 -0.07 3.73
CA VAL A 92 7.55 -0.43 2.62
C VAL A 92 6.31 -1.06 3.22
N GLY A 93 5.12 -0.54 2.90
CA GLY A 93 3.91 -1.13 3.47
C GLY A 93 2.61 -0.59 2.90
N HIS A 94 1.54 -1.25 3.33
CA HIS A 94 0.18 -0.80 3.07
C HIS A 94 -0.07 0.56 3.75
N PRO A 95 -0.76 1.50 3.11
CA PRO A 95 -1.01 2.84 3.67
C PRO A 95 -1.56 2.83 5.10
N LEU A 96 -2.53 1.96 5.39
CA LEU A 96 -3.12 1.83 6.73
C LEU A 96 -2.12 1.32 7.77
N VAL A 97 -1.21 0.42 7.39
CA VAL A 97 -0.15 -0.08 8.29
C VAL A 97 0.83 1.04 8.64
N ILE A 98 1.22 1.83 7.65
CA ILE A 98 2.15 2.95 7.86
C ILE A 98 1.51 4.05 8.71
N LEU A 99 0.26 4.41 8.43
CA LEU A 99 -0.50 5.37 9.23
C LEU A 99 -0.62 4.91 10.69
N GLY A 100 -0.94 3.64 10.90
CA GLY A 100 -1.04 3.04 12.23
C GLY A 100 0.30 3.01 12.96
N LEU A 101 1.41 2.66 12.29
CA LEU A 101 2.76 2.69 12.85
C LEU A 101 3.14 4.10 13.34
N MET A 102 2.87 5.13 12.52
CA MET A 102 3.11 6.52 12.87
C MET A 102 2.29 6.93 14.12
N LYS A 103 1.00 6.61 14.15
CA LYS A 103 0.12 6.93 15.28
C LYS A 103 0.57 6.22 16.56
N LEU A 104 0.92 4.94 16.43
CA LEU A 104 1.40 4.13 17.55
C LEU A 104 2.71 4.69 18.11
N ALA A 105 3.64 5.07 17.26
CA ALA A 105 4.90 5.70 17.68
C ALA A 105 4.66 7.00 18.46
N ARG A 106 3.71 7.84 18.00
CA ARG A 106 3.30 9.07 18.71
C ARG A 106 2.66 8.77 20.07
N ALA A 107 1.69 7.83 20.10
CA ALA A 107 0.97 7.50 21.33
C ALA A 107 1.87 6.88 22.41
N THR A 108 2.92 6.17 22.02
CA THR A 108 3.90 5.55 22.92
C THR A 108 5.16 6.37 23.13
N ALA A 109 5.25 7.55 22.52
CA ALA A 109 6.45 8.40 22.51
C ALA A 109 7.72 7.65 22.06
N THR A 110 7.58 6.66 21.17
CA THR A 110 8.69 5.89 20.61
C THR A 110 9.30 6.62 19.43
N PRO A 111 10.58 7.02 19.44
CA PRO A 111 11.19 7.69 18.32
C PRO A 111 11.40 6.71 17.16
N LEU A 112 11.04 7.13 15.94
CA LEU A 112 11.33 6.41 14.71
C LEU A 112 12.23 7.27 13.81
N TYR A 113 13.16 6.63 13.11
CA TYR A 113 14.14 7.28 12.24
C TYR A 113 13.87 6.96 10.77
N ILE A 114 12.59 7.02 10.37
CA ILE A 114 12.12 6.69 9.02
C ILE A 114 12.24 7.95 8.16
N TYR A 115 13.08 7.90 7.12
CA TYR A 115 13.29 8.99 6.17
C TYR A 115 12.58 8.78 4.83
N ASP A 116 12.33 7.51 4.48
CA ASP A 116 11.65 7.13 3.25
C ASP A 116 10.52 6.13 3.55
N VAL A 117 9.35 6.41 2.97
CA VAL A 117 8.19 5.53 3.07
C VAL A 117 7.72 5.18 1.68
N ILE A 118 7.58 3.90 1.38
CA ILE A 118 7.01 3.40 0.14
C ILE A 118 5.61 2.89 0.44
N LEU A 119 4.59 3.62 0.00
CA LEU A 119 3.20 3.20 0.08
C LEU A 119 2.87 2.32 -1.11
N CYS A 120 2.40 1.11 -0.85
CA CYS A 120 2.02 0.15 -1.86
C CYS A 120 0.72 -0.54 -1.45
N GLY A 121 -0.22 -0.73 -2.37
CA GLY A 121 -1.51 -1.35 -2.09
C GLY A 121 -2.69 -0.49 -2.50
N ASP A 122 -3.75 -0.51 -1.70
CA ASP A 122 -4.98 0.22 -2.00
C ASP A 122 -4.75 1.73 -2.15
N PRO A 123 -5.62 2.42 -2.92
CA PRO A 123 -5.61 3.87 -2.99
C PRO A 123 -5.68 4.50 -1.59
N PHE A 124 -5.00 5.60 -1.43
CA PHE A 124 -4.96 6.35 -0.18
C PHE A 124 -5.27 7.82 -0.43
N SER A 125 -5.90 8.45 0.55
CA SER A 125 -6.31 9.85 0.44
C SER A 125 -5.13 10.82 0.63
N HIS A 126 -5.26 12.02 0.06
CA HIS A 126 -4.23 13.06 0.17
C HIS A 126 -3.93 13.43 1.63
N TRP A 127 -4.95 13.49 2.50
CA TRP A 127 -4.74 13.81 3.91
C TRP A 127 -3.87 12.76 4.62
N MET A 128 -4.03 11.48 4.26
CA MET A 128 -3.23 10.37 4.83
C MET A 128 -1.76 10.52 4.44
N VAL A 129 -1.50 10.86 3.18
CA VAL A 129 -0.14 11.17 2.68
C VAL A 129 0.47 12.33 3.48
N ASP A 130 -0.28 13.42 3.64
CA ASP A 130 0.18 14.61 4.36
C ASP A 130 0.42 14.33 5.83
N ASP A 131 -0.44 13.53 6.47
CA ASP A 131 -0.30 13.18 7.89
C ASP A 131 0.90 12.28 8.14
N VAL A 132 1.12 11.28 7.28
CA VAL A 132 2.31 10.41 7.34
C VAL A 132 3.59 11.22 7.11
N LYS A 133 3.64 12.08 6.08
CA LYS A 133 4.79 12.95 5.81
C LYS A 133 5.13 13.83 7.01
N LYS A 134 4.15 14.52 7.56
CA LYS A 134 4.33 15.40 8.73
C LYS A 134 4.67 14.60 10.00
N GLY A 135 4.06 13.42 10.14
CA GLY A 135 4.17 12.60 11.33
C GLY A 135 5.50 11.92 11.50
N LEU A 136 6.10 11.50 10.41
CA LEU A 136 7.40 10.83 10.37
C LEU A 136 8.52 11.74 9.89
N ASP A 137 8.21 12.96 9.40
CA ASP A 137 9.17 13.87 8.75
C ASP A 137 9.94 13.16 7.62
N CYS A 138 9.20 12.48 6.73
CA CYS A 138 9.76 11.57 5.73
C CYS A 138 9.43 11.98 4.29
N ARG A 139 10.19 11.43 3.34
CA ARG A 139 9.84 11.41 1.92
C ARG A 139 8.88 10.25 1.66
N LEU A 140 7.94 10.45 0.75
CA LEU A 140 6.93 9.46 0.45
C LEU A 140 6.97 9.06 -1.02
N TRP A 141 6.94 7.76 -1.27
CA TRP A 141 6.97 7.13 -2.58
C TRP A 141 5.72 6.30 -2.77
N GLY A 142 5.09 6.38 -3.94
CA GLY A 142 3.96 5.53 -4.30
C GLY A 142 4.43 4.35 -5.17
N CYS A 143 3.92 3.17 -4.89
CA CYS A 143 4.10 1.98 -5.70
C CYS A 143 2.74 1.41 -6.08
N TYR A 144 2.47 1.22 -7.36
CA TYR A 144 1.24 0.61 -7.84
C TYR A 144 1.45 -0.90 -8.04
N ALA A 145 0.90 -1.70 -7.15
CA ALA A 145 0.87 -3.16 -7.27
C ALA A 145 -0.55 -3.65 -7.54
N VAL A 146 -0.70 -4.56 -8.49
CA VAL A 146 -2.00 -5.13 -8.86
C VAL A 146 -2.47 -6.10 -7.78
N GLU A 147 -3.65 -5.86 -7.19
CA GLU A 147 -4.28 -6.68 -6.15
C GLU A 147 -3.31 -7.01 -4.98
N SER A 148 -2.44 -6.07 -4.64
CA SER A 148 -1.38 -6.27 -3.62
C SER A 148 -0.47 -7.49 -3.88
N GLY A 149 -0.42 -7.94 -5.13
CA GLY A 149 0.42 -9.04 -5.60
C GLY A 149 1.79 -8.60 -6.11
N PRO A 150 2.60 -9.53 -6.62
CA PRO A 150 3.96 -9.26 -7.12
C PRO A 150 4.00 -8.48 -8.44
N VAL A 151 2.84 -8.26 -9.07
CA VAL A 151 2.74 -7.52 -10.34
C VAL A 151 2.79 -6.03 -10.05
N VAL A 152 3.98 -5.45 -10.14
CA VAL A 152 4.21 -4.02 -9.94
C VAL A 152 4.04 -3.28 -11.25
N ALA A 153 2.98 -2.48 -11.32
CA ALA A 153 2.65 -1.67 -12.50
C ALA A 153 3.42 -0.34 -12.58
N GLY A 154 3.90 0.19 -11.45
CA GLY A 154 4.59 1.46 -11.48
C GLY A 154 5.13 1.93 -10.14
N PHE A 155 5.93 3.02 -10.21
CA PHE A 155 6.56 3.65 -9.05
C PHE A 155 6.64 5.16 -9.23
N SER A 156 6.51 5.94 -8.18
CA SER A 156 6.61 7.39 -8.22
C SER A 156 8.07 7.86 -8.40
N CYS A 157 8.24 9.12 -8.74
CA CYS A 157 9.54 9.77 -8.83
C CYS A 157 9.69 10.89 -7.79
N ARG A 158 10.90 11.47 -7.68
CA ARG A 158 11.20 12.56 -6.74
C ARG A 158 10.37 13.82 -6.93
N GLN A 159 9.73 13.98 -8.08
CA GLN A 159 8.90 15.16 -8.37
C GLN A 159 7.48 15.02 -7.78
N GLU A 160 7.19 13.90 -7.15
CA GLU A 160 5.85 13.59 -6.57
C GLU A 160 4.70 13.81 -7.56
N ALA A 161 4.98 13.66 -8.84
CA ALA A 161 4.10 13.98 -9.94
C ALA A 161 3.27 12.77 -10.40
N GLY A 162 2.91 11.89 -9.47
CA GLY A 162 2.16 10.66 -9.70
C GLY A 162 3.05 9.42 -9.84
N ILE A 163 2.41 8.29 -10.13
CA ILE A 163 3.04 6.99 -10.30
C ILE A 163 3.30 6.75 -11.79
N HIS A 164 4.56 6.65 -12.18
CA HIS A 164 4.97 6.27 -13.53
C HIS A 164 4.61 4.83 -13.79
N ILE A 165 3.88 4.56 -14.88
CA ILE A 165 3.45 3.21 -15.24
C ILE A 165 4.46 2.60 -16.19
N ARG A 166 4.95 1.43 -15.83
CA ARG A 166 5.91 0.65 -16.60
C ARG A 166 5.32 0.19 -17.93
N GLU A 167 5.84 0.68 -19.04
CA GLU A 167 5.37 0.32 -20.37
C GLU A 167 5.74 -1.12 -20.78
N ASP A 168 6.69 -1.76 -20.11
CA ASP A 168 7.04 -3.18 -20.29
C ASP A 168 6.03 -4.14 -19.64
N VAL A 169 5.15 -3.64 -18.76
CA VAL A 169 4.08 -4.41 -18.11
C VAL A 169 2.71 -3.95 -18.57
N PHE A 170 2.45 -2.64 -18.52
CA PHE A 170 1.14 -2.07 -18.78
C PHE A 170 1.17 -0.80 -19.63
N ARG A 171 0.08 -0.63 -20.40
CA ARG A 171 -0.30 0.65 -21.00
C ARG A 171 -1.60 1.13 -20.37
N PRO A 172 -1.60 2.26 -19.64
CA PRO A 172 -2.81 2.80 -19.08
C PRO A 172 -3.73 3.32 -20.19
N LEU A 173 -4.98 2.90 -20.16
CA LEU A 173 -6.00 3.29 -21.10
C LEU A 173 -7.11 4.03 -20.35
N VAL A 174 -7.39 5.25 -20.77
CA VAL A 174 -8.56 6.01 -20.32
C VAL A 174 -9.39 6.29 -21.57
N PRO A 175 -10.48 5.51 -21.82
CA PRO A 175 -11.36 5.75 -22.93
C PRO A 175 -11.91 7.17 -22.88
N GLU A 176 -12.01 7.82 -24.05
CA GLU A 176 -12.48 9.20 -24.14
C GLU A 176 -13.94 9.29 -23.71
N GLU A 177 -14.17 9.84 -22.52
CA GLU A 177 -15.41 10.56 -22.26
C GLU A 177 -15.20 12.00 -22.74
N PRO A 178 -16.17 12.62 -23.43
CA PRO A 178 -15.96 13.93 -24.10
C PRO A 178 -15.76 15.11 -23.15
N THR A 179 -15.46 14.90 -21.89
CA THR A 179 -15.33 15.92 -20.87
C THR A 179 -13.89 16.15 -20.44
N LYS A 180 -13.28 17.20 -21.04
CA LYS A 180 -12.09 17.91 -20.57
C LYS A 180 -10.76 17.15 -20.64
N VAL A 181 -10.18 17.14 -21.82
CA VAL A 181 -8.75 16.94 -22.03
C VAL A 181 -8.01 18.19 -21.52
N TRP A 182 -7.23 18.08 -20.46
CA TRP A 182 -6.32 19.13 -20.02
C TRP A 182 -4.90 18.75 -20.47
N TYR A 183 -4.34 19.48 -21.44
CA TYR A 183 -2.92 19.45 -21.82
C TYR A 183 -2.25 18.06 -21.69
N GLY A 184 -2.71 17.09 -22.50
CA GLY A 184 -2.12 15.73 -22.48
C GLY A 184 -2.51 14.85 -21.29
N SER A 185 -3.53 15.26 -20.50
CA SER A 185 -4.07 14.49 -19.39
C SER A 185 -5.47 13.98 -19.74
N LYS A 186 -5.80 12.76 -19.30
CA LYS A 186 -7.13 12.16 -19.44
C LYS A 186 -7.68 11.77 -18.07
N ARG A 187 -8.95 12.11 -17.81
CA ARG A 187 -9.67 11.65 -16.60
C ARG A 187 -10.82 10.76 -17.03
N GLY A 188 -10.93 9.60 -16.42
CA GLY A 188 -12.01 8.65 -16.70
C GLY A 188 -11.75 7.28 -16.10
N LYS A 189 -12.49 6.28 -16.60
CA LYS A 189 -12.30 4.88 -16.19
C LYS A 189 -10.91 4.41 -16.59
N LEU A 190 -10.15 3.92 -15.60
CA LEU A 190 -8.81 3.37 -15.82
C LEU A 190 -8.93 1.91 -16.24
N TYR A 191 -8.18 1.56 -17.27
CA TYR A 191 -7.88 0.18 -17.67
C TYR A 191 -6.40 0.05 -17.95
N PHE A 192 -5.88 -1.16 -17.85
CA PHE A 192 -4.51 -1.48 -18.25
C PHE A 192 -4.52 -2.55 -19.34
N SER A 193 -3.92 -2.25 -20.48
CA SER A 193 -3.59 -3.24 -21.50
C SER A 193 -2.23 -3.86 -21.14
N SER A 194 -2.14 -5.19 -21.11
CA SER A 194 -0.86 -5.87 -20.89
C SER A 194 0.10 -5.58 -22.06
N ALA A 195 1.35 -5.30 -21.76
CA ALA A 195 2.37 -5.12 -22.78
C ALA A 195 2.72 -6.42 -23.53
N LYS A 196 2.57 -7.58 -22.86
CA LYS A 196 2.85 -8.90 -23.43
C LYS A 196 1.69 -9.50 -24.22
N ASP A 197 0.45 -9.11 -23.86
CA ASP A 197 -0.78 -9.54 -24.52
C ASP A 197 -1.73 -8.34 -24.61
N PRO A 198 -1.68 -7.53 -25.67
CA PRO A 198 -2.49 -6.31 -25.80
C PRO A 198 -4.00 -6.53 -25.75
N GLU A 199 -4.48 -7.76 -26.03
CA GLU A 199 -5.90 -8.11 -25.92
C GLU A 199 -6.32 -8.36 -24.47
N LEU A 200 -5.35 -8.59 -23.57
CA LEU A 200 -5.58 -8.75 -22.15
C LEU A 200 -5.75 -7.37 -21.50
N ILE A 201 -7.00 -7.00 -21.24
CA ILE A 201 -7.36 -5.75 -20.59
C ILE A 201 -7.71 -6.02 -19.12
N TYR A 202 -6.93 -5.46 -18.21
CA TYR A 202 -7.20 -5.48 -16.78
C TYR A 202 -7.99 -4.24 -16.36
N ASP A 203 -9.09 -4.44 -15.64
CA ASP A 203 -9.92 -3.37 -15.07
C ASP A 203 -9.72 -3.34 -13.53
N PRO A 204 -8.95 -2.38 -12.98
CA PRO A 204 -8.77 -2.21 -11.53
C PRO A 204 -10.05 -1.72 -10.83
N ILE A 205 -11.11 -1.43 -11.58
CA ILE A 205 -12.37 -0.82 -11.12
C ILE A 205 -12.11 0.57 -10.50
N GLU A 206 -11.27 1.34 -11.15
CA GLU A 206 -10.92 2.69 -10.74
C GLU A 206 -11.26 3.71 -11.82
N THR A 207 -11.52 4.95 -11.41
CA THR A 207 -11.35 6.14 -12.23
C THR A 207 -10.00 6.74 -11.89
N ALA A 208 -9.33 7.32 -12.89
CA ALA A 208 -8.03 7.94 -12.69
C ALA A 208 -7.89 9.25 -13.47
N LEU A 209 -6.94 10.07 -13.02
CA LEU A 209 -6.31 11.12 -13.82
C LEU A 209 -4.97 10.58 -14.30
N VAL A 210 -4.80 10.46 -15.62
CA VAL A 210 -3.55 9.96 -16.24
C VAL A 210 -2.92 11.06 -17.09
N HIS A 211 -1.65 11.34 -16.86
CA HIS A 211 -0.81 12.24 -17.64
C HIS A 211 0.05 11.46 -18.62
N TYR A 212 -0.02 11.83 -19.91
CA TYR A 212 0.75 11.20 -21.00
C TYR A 212 1.95 12.06 -21.45
N GLN A 213 2.16 13.20 -20.83
CA GLN A 213 3.31 14.05 -21.15
C GLN A 213 4.55 13.65 -20.33
N PRO A 214 5.76 13.89 -20.87
CA PRO A 214 7.00 13.68 -20.12
C PRO A 214 6.98 14.33 -18.75
N CYS A 215 7.59 13.67 -17.78
CA CYS A 215 7.75 14.19 -16.44
C CYS A 215 8.99 15.07 -16.36
N SER A 216 8.97 16.08 -15.49
CA SER A 216 10.15 16.88 -15.16
C SER A 216 11.32 16.07 -14.57
N CYS A 217 11.08 14.81 -14.15
CA CYS A 217 12.15 13.89 -13.76
C CYS A 217 12.94 13.31 -14.95
N GLY A 218 12.52 13.59 -16.20
CA GLY A 218 13.12 13.05 -17.42
C GLY A 218 12.55 11.72 -17.89
N CYS A 219 11.52 11.20 -17.25
CA CYS A 219 10.87 9.95 -17.64
C CYS A 219 9.64 10.23 -18.52
N ASP A 220 9.51 9.51 -19.62
CA ASP A 220 8.41 9.67 -20.60
C ASP A 220 7.22 8.75 -20.31
N GLU A 221 7.34 7.83 -19.35
CA GLU A 221 6.26 6.92 -18.97
C GLU A 221 4.99 7.68 -18.54
N PRO A 222 3.79 7.22 -18.94
CA PRO A 222 2.52 7.77 -18.46
C PRO A 222 2.44 7.73 -16.94
N ARG A 223 1.77 8.72 -16.33
CA ARG A 223 1.63 8.82 -14.87
C ARG A 223 0.19 8.79 -14.43
N VAL A 224 -0.12 7.90 -13.50
CA VAL A 224 -1.36 7.93 -12.74
C VAL A 224 -1.19 8.90 -11.57
N ILE A 225 -2.00 9.95 -11.55
CA ILE A 225 -1.91 11.04 -10.56
C ILE A 225 -2.84 10.81 -9.38
N GLU A 226 -4.07 10.43 -9.69
CA GLU A 226 -5.12 10.16 -8.73
C GLU A 226 -5.88 8.92 -9.16
N THR A 227 -6.29 8.11 -8.22
CA THR A 227 -7.26 7.05 -8.43
C THR A 227 -8.41 7.17 -7.44
N LYS A 228 -9.60 6.71 -7.85
CA LYS A 228 -10.77 6.54 -6.99
C LYS A 228 -11.45 5.25 -7.35
N SER A 229 -11.85 4.48 -6.36
CA SER A 229 -12.60 3.26 -6.59
C SER A 229 -13.92 3.53 -7.31
N ARG A 230 -14.29 2.68 -8.27
CA ARG A 230 -15.63 2.62 -8.88
C ARG A 230 -16.52 1.58 -8.19
N ASN A 231 -15.96 0.80 -7.28
CA ASN A 231 -16.72 -0.10 -6.43
C ASN A 231 -17.36 0.73 -5.31
N GLN A 232 -18.70 0.70 -5.22
CA GLN A 232 -19.43 1.50 -4.23
C GLN A 232 -19.11 1.10 -2.79
N ASP A 233 -18.85 -0.17 -2.53
CA ASP A 233 -18.50 -0.65 -1.19
C ASP A 233 -17.11 -0.13 -0.78
N LYS A 234 -16.12 -0.19 -1.68
CA LYS A 234 -14.80 0.41 -1.45
C LYS A 234 -14.86 1.92 -1.30
N LEU A 235 -15.67 2.61 -2.11
CA LEU A 235 -15.84 4.06 -2.01
C LEU A 235 -16.50 4.45 -0.67
N ALA A 236 -17.49 3.67 -0.20
CA ALA A 236 -18.09 3.89 1.10
C ALA A 236 -17.08 3.65 2.23
N GLN A 237 -16.20 2.66 2.08
CA GLN A 237 -15.11 2.39 3.01
C GLN A 237 -14.08 3.55 3.03
N GLU A 238 -13.65 4.04 1.88
CA GLU A 238 -12.74 5.21 1.76
C GLU A 238 -13.34 6.45 2.45
N LEU A 239 -14.64 6.72 2.26
CA LEU A 239 -15.32 7.84 2.93
C LEU A 239 -15.40 7.66 4.45
N LEU A 240 -15.56 6.41 4.93
CA LEU A 240 -15.50 6.11 6.35
C LEU A 240 -14.09 6.32 6.89
N GLU A 241 -13.07 5.82 6.20
CA GLU A 241 -11.66 6.01 6.56
C GLU A 241 -11.33 7.50 6.72
N ASP A 242 -11.76 8.34 5.77
CA ASP A 242 -11.57 9.78 5.83
C ASP A 242 -12.26 10.42 7.06
N SER A 243 -13.36 9.83 7.55
CA SER A 243 -14.10 10.39 8.66
C SER A 243 -13.53 10.08 10.04
N PHE A 244 -12.92 8.92 10.25
CA PHE A 244 -12.43 8.51 11.57
C PHE A 244 -10.93 8.22 11.66
N LEU A 245 -10.28 7.77 10.58
CA LEU A 245 -8.82 7.55 10.62
C LEU A 245 -8.02 8.86 10.70
N ALA A 246 -8.60 9.99 10.34
CA ALA A 246 -7.98 11.30 10.57
C ALA A 246 -7.82 11.63 12.08
N TRP A 247 -8.53 10.94 12.98
CA TRP A 247 -8.37 11.13 14.41
C TRP A 247 -7.16 10.40 14.96
N SER A 248 -6.32 11.11 15.70
CA SER A 248 -5.12 10.55 16.33
C SER A 248 -5.42 9.40 17.28
N SER A 249 -6.58 9.42 17.91
CA SER A 249 -7.07 8.40 18.84
C SER A 249 -7.39 7.06 18.18
N VAL A 250 -7.66 7.01 16.88
CA VAL A 250 -8.02 5.77 16.18
C VAL A 250 -6.80 5.14 15.57
N LEU A 251 -6.42 3.96 16.06
CA LEU A 251 -5.30 3.18 15.54
C LEU A 251 -5.70 2.39 14.30
N ASP A 252 -6.84 1.70 14.37
CA ASP A 252 -7.28 0.75 13.35
C ASP A 252 -8.82 0.63 13.36
N TYR A 253 -9.39 0.03 12.34
CA TYR A 253 -10.82 -0.19 12.24
C TYR A 253 -11.17 -1.48 11.50
N HIS A 254 -12.37 -1.97 11.73
CA HIS A 254 -13.04 -3.00 10.94
C HIS A 254 -14.45 -2.55 10.59
N ALA A 255 -14.79 -2.63 9.31
CA ALA A 255 -16.14 -2.36 8.82
C ALA A 255 -16.71 -3.62 8.14
N GLU A 256 -17.91 -4.00 8.49
CA GLU A 256 -18.62 -5.14 7.94
C GLU A 256 -20.06 -4.77 7.57
N GLN A 257 -20.46 -5.11 6.33
CA GLN A 257 -21.86 -4.97 5.91
C GLN A 257 -22.69 -6.11 6.51
N THR A 258 -23.70 -5.75 7.29
CA THR A 258 -24.65 -6.70 7.90
C THR A 258 -26.04 -6.50 7.31
N GLU A 259 -26.95 -7.45 7.57
CA GLU A 259 -28.37 -7.32 7.16
C GLU A 259 -29.04 -6.07 7.75
N SER A 260 -28.61 -5.60 8.91
CA SER A 260 -29.15 -4.42 9.61
C SER A 260 -28.43 -3.12 9.34
N GLY A 261 -27.48 -3.09 8.39
CA GLY A 261 -26.64 -1.95 8.04
C GLY A 261 -25.16 -2.23 8.27
N MET A 262 -24.36 -1.19 8.40
CA MET A 262 -22.92 -1.33 8.62
C MET A 262 -22.58 -1.52 10.08
N ALA A 263 -21.77 -2.54 10.41
CA ALA A 263 -21.11 -2.69 11.70
C ALA A 263 -19.68 -2.12 11.60
N LEU A 264 -19.32 -1.26 12.55
CA LEU A 264 -18.01 -0.60 12.60
C LEU A 264 -17.36 -0.88 13.96
N GLU A 265 -16.19 -1.47 13.98
CA GLU A 265 -15.35 -1.61 15.16
C GLU A 265 -14.16 -0.64 15.02
N LEU A 266 -13.95 0.22 16.01
CA LEU A 266 -12.79 1.09 16.12
C LEU A 266 -11.85 0.59 17.22
N VAL A 267 -10.58 0.48 16.91
CA VAL A 267 -9.49 0.23 17.86
C VAL A 267 -8.85 1.56 18.22
N VAL A 268 -8.92 1.96 19.48
CA VAL A 268 -8.51 3.29 19.93
C VAL A 268 -7.44 3.25 21.01
N PHE A 269 -6.63 4.29 21.10
CA PHE A 269 -5.70 4.46 22.21
C PHE A 269 -6.46 4.78 23.50
N PRO A 270 -6.06 4.18 24.63
CA PRO A 270 -6.70 4.43 25.93
C PRO A 270 -6.61 5.90 26.34
N GLY A 271 -7.72 6.45 26.85
CA GLY A 271 -7.76 7.78 27.44
C GLY A 271 -7.93 8.95 26.46
N GLU A 272 -8.05 8.68 25.15
CA GLU A 272 -8.27 9.71 24.14
C GLU A 272 -9.75 9.92 23.82
N SER A 273 -10.08 11.11 23.29
CA SER A 273 -11.45 11.43 22.86
C SER A 273 -11.84 10.64 21.61
N LEU A 274 -13.08 10.19 21.57
CA LEU A 274 -13.62 9.42 20.45
C LEU A 274 -14.15 10.34 19.35
N PRO A 275 -14.00 9.94 18.08
CA PRO A 275 -14.64 10.63 16.96
C PRO A 275 -16.16 10.57 17.06
N ARG A 276 -16.83 11.58 16.55
CA ARG A 276 -18.28 11.50 16.32
C ARG A 276 -18.52 10.66 15.07
N VAL A 277 -19.04 9.46 15.27
CA VAL A 277 -19.39 8.57 14.17
C VAL A 277 -20.81 8.83 13.70
N PRO A 278 -21.09 8.79 12.38
CA PRO A 278 -22.44 8.93 11.86
C PRO A 278 -23.40 7.90 12.49
N SER A 279 -24.62 8.32 12.79
CA SER A 279 -25.63 7.53 13.51
C SER A 279 -26.15 6.27 12.80
N ALA A 280 -25.71 6.00 11.58
CA ALA A 280 -26.18 4.90 10.74
C ALA A 280 -25.43 3.57 10.93
N ALA A 281 -24.37 3.55 11.75
CA ALA A 281 -23.57 2.34 11.95
C ALA A 281 -23.72 1.79 13.38
N ARG A 282 -23.78 0.47 13.52
CA ARG A 282 -23.52 -0.16 14.81
C ARG A 282 -22.04 0.05 15.16
N LEU A 283 -21.79 0.98 16.07
CA LEU A 283 -20.43 1.31 16.50
C LEU A 283 -20.02 0.46 17.70
N ASN A 284 -18.95 -0.27 17.58
CA ASN A 284 -18.19 -0.87 18.68
C ASN A 284 -16.85 -0.16 18.81
N VAL A 285 -16.52 0.31 20.02
CA VAL A 285 -15.24 0.95 20.29
C VAL A 285 -14.53 0.17 21.37
N ARG A 286 -13.32 -0.27 21.11
CA ARG A 286 -12.51 -0.96 22.09
C ARG A 286 -11.10 -0.37 22.19
N PRO A 287 -10.48 -0.45 23.38
CA PRO A 287 -9.10 -0.04 23.53
C PRO A 287 -8.16 -0.97 22.75
N TRP A 288 -7.06 -0.41 22.25
CA TRP A 288 -5.97 -1.19 21.70
C TRP A 288 -5.39 -2.16 22.72
N ASN A 289 -5.19 -3.40 22.31
CA ASN A 289 -4.51 -4.44 23.09
C ASN A 289 -3.15 -4.74 22.45
N PRO A 290 -2.03 -4.30 23.07
CA PRO A 290 -0.70 -4.49 22.52
C PRO A 290 -0.29 -5.95 22.32
N GLU A 291 -0.87 -6.88 23.08
CA GLU A 291 -0.47 -8.28 23.04
C GLU A 291 -1.19 -9.10 21.96
N SER A 292 -2.30 -8.62 21.44
CA SER A 292 -3.13 -9.39 20.51
C SER A 292 -3.49 -8.68 19.22
N ASP A 293 -3.45 -7.34 19.18
CA ASP A 293 -4.01 -6.62 18.03
C ASP A 293 -3.09 -6.65 16.82
N ILE A 294 -3.69 -7.09 15.72
CA ILE A 294 -3.12 -7.17 14.38
C ILE A 294 -3.87 -6.18 13.50
N PRO A 295 -3.21 -5.40 12.62
CA PRO A 295 -3.90 -4.56 11.66
C PRO A 295 -4.95 -5.33 10.89
N PHE A 296 -6.14 -4.75 10.75
CA PHE A 296 -7.23 -5.45 10.08
C PHE A 296 -6.86 -5.89 8.66
N CYS A 297 -6.19 -5.03 7.90
CA CYS A 297 -5.71 -5.33 6.55
C CYS A 297 -4.68 -6.49 6.50
N MET A 298 -4.06 -6.87 7.64
CA MET A 298 -3.08 -7.96 7.71
C MET A 298 -3.66 -9.27 8.27
N ARG A 299 -4.88 -9.28 8.76
CA ARG A 299 -5.47 -10.48 9.43
C ARG A 299 -5.52 -11.71 8.54
N HIS A 300 -5.77 -11.53 7.24
CA HIS A 300 -5.80 -12.64 6.30
C HIS A 300 -4.42 -13.32 6.09
N TYR A 301 -3.33 -12.63 6.35
CA TYR A 301 -1.98 -13.21 6.34
C TYR A 301 -1.70 -13.98 7.63
N ALA A 302 -2.11 -13.45 8.78
CA ALA A 302 -1.89 -14.08 10.08
C ALA A 302 -2.60 -15.45 10.21
N VAL A 303 -3.78 -15.61 9.62
CA VAL A 303 -4.55 -16.88 9.65
C VAL A 303 -3.88 -18.01 8.87
N LYS A 304 -2.98 -17.72 7.94
CA LYS A 304 -2.25 -18.73 7.17
C LYS A 304 -1.07 -19.37 7.92
N ILE A 305 -0.72 -18.87 9.11
CA ILE A 305 0.36 -19.43 9.91
C ILE A 305 -0.18 -20.67 10.63
N PRO A 306 0.29 -21.90 10.32
CA PRO A 306 -0.15 -23.09 11.07
C PRO A 306 0.34 -22.97 12.52
N GLU A 307 -0.50 -23.35 13.49
CA GLU A 307 -0.18 -23.48 14.93
C GLU A 307 0.93 -24.53 15.24
N LYS A 308 1.96 -24.64 14.43
CA LYS A 308 3.01 -25.66 14.52
C LYS A 308 4.33 -25.15 15.08
N ILE A 309 4.32 -24.23 16.06
CA ILE A 309 5.57 -23.87 16.76
C ILE A 309 5.41 -23.90 18.30
N HIS A 310 4.54 -24.74 18.84
CA HIS A 310 4.51 -24.97 20.30
C HIS A 310 4.78 -26.42 20.69
N GLU A 311 5.61 -27.14 19.96
CA GLU A 311 6.20 -28.39 20.42
C GLU A 311 7.67 -28.44 20.01
N ARG A 312 8.51 -27.80 20.79
CA ARG A 312 9.89 -28.24 21.05
C ARG A 312 10.25 -27.82 22.47
N ASP A 313 10.23 -28.82 23.32
CA ASP A 313 10.89 -28.87 24.63
C ASP A 313 12.36 -28.44 24.59
#